data_711ed07b178fe53d00541a83dcb49205
#
_entry.id   711ed07b178fe53d00541a83dcb49205
#
_cell.length_a   1.000
_cell.length_b   1.000
_cell.length_c   1.000
_cell.angle_alpha   90.00
_cell.angle_beta   90.00
_cell.angle_gamma   90.00
#
_symmetry.space_group_name_H-M   'P 1'
#
loop_
_entity.id
_entity.type
_entity.pdbx_description
1 polymer ?
#
loop_
_entity_poly.entity_id
_entity_poly.type
_entity_poly.pdbx_seq_one_letter_code
_entity_poly.pdbx_strand_id
1 'polypeptide(L)'
;MEKINFGPMLNAYPDSLGGTLSDAVELLKDEPVKGAFSSFYILPSLFNTDLDRGFSVIDYGINGVIAKAEDLSALQAMGVDLKLDIILNHMSVQSPQFQDLLQKGDASEYKDFFIDWNKFWEGCGNIDEEGVLVPRQEYIKDMFFRKPGLPVLVVEFADGTKRPYWNTFYQQVDVDGNGRKHYLGQMDLNINSPLVKEFYQQTLKTLAGYGAKIVRLDAFAYAPKEVGAKNFLNDPGTWDFLQELTDMAQPYGMALLPEIHASYEEGIYLSLIHI
;
A
#
# COMPACT_ATOMS: atom_id res chain seq x y z
N MET A 1 -1.42 -22.13 11.44
CA MET A 1 -2.23 -21.54 10.35
C MET A 1 -3.60 -22.21 10.33
N GLU A 2 -4.68 -21.43 10.33
CA GLU A 2 -5.99 -21.97 10.01
C GLU A 2 -5.98 -22.53 8.59
N LYS A 3 -6.75 -23.61 8.36
CA LYS A 3 -6.80 -24.24 7.05
C LYS A 3 -7.51 -23.33 6.05
N ILE A 4 -6.81 -22.93 4.99
CA ILE A 4 -7.39 -22.20 3.86
C ILE A 4 -8.21 -23.16 3.01
N ASN A 5 -9.40 -22.73 2.59
CA ASN A 5 -10.24 -23.50 1.68
C ASN A 5 -9.67 -23.40 0.25
N PHE A 6 -9.21 -24.51 -0.30
CA PHE A 6 -8.76 -24.56 -1.69
C PHE A 6 -9.96 -24.73 -2.63
N GLY A 7 -10.04 -23.87 -3.66
CA GLY A 7 -11.08 -23.89 -4.67
C GLY A 7 -11.11 -22.61 -5.48
N PRO A 8 -12.16 -22.39 -6.30
CA PRO A 8 -12.30 -21.16 -7.09
C PRO A 8 -12.33 -19.93 -6.18
N MET A 9 -11.59 -18.89 -6.56
CA MET A 9 -11.58 -17.59 -5.90
C MET A 9 -12.35 -16.56 -6.75
N LEU A 10 -13.36 -15.93 -6.16
CA LEU A 10 -13.96 -14.73 -6.75
C LEU A 10 -12.97 -13.56 -6.57
N ASN A 11 -12.76 -12.77 -7.61
CA ASN A 11 -11.93 -11.57 -7.56
C ASN A 11 -12.74 -10.40 -8.09
N ALA A 12 -13.10 -9.44 -7.21
CA ALA A 12 -13.91 -8.30 -7.58
C ALA A 12 -13.70 -7.11 -6.63
N TYR A 13 -13.95 -5.91 -7.14
CA TYR A 13 -14.20 -4.76 -6.28
C TYR A 13 -15.55 -4.90 -5.58
N PRO A 14 -15.73 -4.33 -4.37
CA PRO A 14 -17.00 -4.40 -3.64
C PRO A 14 -18.21 -3.92 -4.44
N ASP A 15 -18.03 -2.93 -5.32
CA ASP A 15 -19.04 -2.28 -6.13
C ASP A 15 -19.24 -2.93 -7.53
N SER A 16 -18.49 -3.98 -7.87
CA SER A 16 -18.52 -4.56 -9.23
C SER A 16 -19.71 -5.51 -9.48
N LEU A 17 -20.34 -5.99 -8.41
CA LEU A 17 -21.39 -7.02 -8.48
C LEU A 17 -22.73 -6.47 -7.94
N GLY A 18 -23.10 -5.24 -8.34
CA GLY A 18 -24.39 -4.65 -7.98
C GLY A 18 -24.30 -3.23 -7.41
N GLY A 19 -23.08 -2.75 -7.06
CA GLY A 19 -22.84 -1.40 -6.55
C GLY A 19 -22.33 -1.36 -5.10
N THR A 20 -22.56 -2.41 -4.33
CA THR A 20 -22.06 -2.56 -2.95
C THR A 20 -21.61 -3.99 -2.66
N LEU A 21 -20.84 -4.17 -1.58
CA LEU A 21 -20.46 -5.50 -1.12
C LEU A 21 -21.68 -6.31 -0.65
N SER A 22 -22.73 -5.64 -0.15
CA SER A 22 -24.00 -6.31 0.20
C SER A 22 -24.64 -6.99 -1.00
N ASP A 23 -24.58 -6.38 -2.20
CA ASP A 23 -25.10 -6.98 -3.43
C ASP A 23 -24.28 -8.23 -3.83
N ALA A 24 -22.96 -8.19 -3.65
CA ALA A 24 -22.12 -9.36 -3.86
C ALA A 24 -22.45 -10.50 -2.87
N VAL A 25 -22.73 -10.18 -1.61
CA VAL A 25 -23.17 -11.14 -0.59
C VAL A 25 -24.48 -11.80 -0.99
N GLU A 26 -25.48 -11.04 -1.46
CA GLU A 26 -26.76 -11.59 -1.92
C GLU A 26 -26.56 -12.47 -3.16
N LEU A 27 -25.77 -12.04 -4.14
CA LEU A 27 -25.45 -12.85 -5.32
C LEU A 27 -24.85 -14.22 -4.93
N LEU A 28 -23.96 -14.26 -3.95
CA LEU A 28 -23.32 -15.50 -3.52
C LEU A 28 -24.24 -16.44 -2.72
N LYS A 29 -25.44 -15.97 -2.32
CA LYS A 29 -26.50 -16.80 -1.73
C LYS A 29 -27.41 -17.45 -2.77
N ASP A 30 -27.45 -16.88 -4.00
CA ASP A 30 -28.37 -17.30 -5.04
C ASP A 30 -27.89 -18.56 -5.76
N GLU A 31 -28.83 -19.45 -6.07
CA GLU A 31 -28.59 -20.56 -7.00
C GLU A 31 -28.48 -20.00 -8.45
N PRO A 32 -27.50 -20.41 -9.26
CA PRO A 32 -26.54 -21.52 -9.11
C PRO A 32 -25.17 -21.12 -8.58
N VAL A 33 -25.00 -19.91 -8.07
CA VAL A 33 -23.69 -19.34 -7.65
C VAL A 33 -23.30 -19.81 -6.25
N LYS A 34 -24.29 -20.17 -5.44
CA LYS A 34 -24.10 -20.60 -4.06
C LYS A 34 -23.11 -21.76 -3.94
N GLY A 35 -22.08 -21.56 -3.13
CA GLY A 35 -21.01 -22.56 -2.92
C GLY A 35 -20.06 -22.72 -4.10
N ALA A 36 -20.16 -21.90 -5.16
CA ALA A 36 -19.26 -21.96 -6.30
C ALA A 36 -17.83 -21.46 -5.99
N PHE A 37 -17.69 -20.61 -4.98
CA PHE A 37 -16.41 -20.02 -4.59
C PHE A 37 -16.04 -20.40 -3.17
N SER A 38 -14.78 -20.81 -2.97
CA SER A 38 -14.22 -21.11 -1.66
C SER A 38 -13.62 -19.87 -0.99
N SER A 39 -13.31 -18.84 -1.77
CA SER A 39 -12.70 -17.60 -1.28
C SER A 39 -13.13 -16.40 -2.13
N PHE A 40 -13.04 -15.22 -1.53
CA PHE A 40 -13.31 -13.94 -2.20
C PHE A 40 -12.12 -13.00 -1.96
N TYR A 41 -11.44 -12.64 -3.04
CA TYR A 41 -10.49 -11.54 -3.04
C TYR A 41 -11.27 -10.24 -3.26
N ILE A 42 -11.47 -9.50 -2.17
CA ILE A 42 -12.11 -8.19 -2.17
C ILE A 42 -11.02 -7.16 -2.39
N LEU A 43 -11.08 -6.46 -3.53
CA LEU A 43 -10.11 -5.45 -3.92
C LEU A 43 -10.16 -4.20 -3.01
N PRO A 44 -9.09 -3.41 -2.89
CA PRO A 44 -8.85 -2.49 -1.78
C PRO A 44 -9.74 -1.25 -1.73
N SER A 45 -10.65 -1.00 -2.71
CA SER A 45 -11.70 0.01 -2.53
C SER A 45 -12.66 -0.31 -1.38
N LEU A 46 -12.53 -1.49 -0.77
CA LEU A 46 -13.14 -1.83 0.52
C LEU A 46 -12.79 -0.84 1.63
N PHE A 47 -11.59 -0.27 1.59
CA PHE A 47 -11.07 0.66 2.60
C PHE A 47 -11.32 2.13 2.22
N ASN A 48 -11.06 3.05 3.14
CA ASN A 48 -11.06 4.47 2.85
C ASN A 48 -9.87 4.82 1.95
N THR A 49 -10.18 5.23 0.72
CA THR A 49 -9.20 5.48 -0.35
C THR A 49 -9.63 6.69 -1.17
N ASP A 50 -8.70 7.34 -1.85
CA ASP A 50 -9.00 8.48 -2.73
C ASP A 50 -8.77 8.20 -4.22
N LEU A 51 -7.70 7.50 -4.56
CA LEU A 51 -7.27 7.28 -5.93
C LEU A 51 -7.02 5.79 -6.23
N ASP A 52 -6.77 5.51 -7.52
CA ASP A 52 -6.28 4.21 -7.99
C ASP A 52 -7.17 3.02 -7.58
N ARG A 53 -8.49 3.26 -7.58
CA ARG A 53 -9.50 2.23 -7.24
C ARG A 53 -9.21 1.47 -5.94
N GLY A 54 -8.64 2.17 -4.94
CA GLY A 54 -8.37 1.58 -3.63
C GLY A 54 -6.90 1.41 -3.27
N PHE A 55 -5.98 1.49 -4.23
CA PHE A 55 -4.55 1.35 -3.95
C PHE A 55 -3.91 2.63 -3.38
N SER A 56 -4.63 3.75 -3.33
CA SER A 56 -4.25 4.97 -2.60
C SER A 56 -5.00 5.03 -1.27
N VAL A 57 -4.51 4.29 -0.28
CA VAL A 57 -5.18 4.11 1.01
C VAL A 57 -5.01 5.35 1.89
N ILE A 58 -6.15 5.87 2.40
CA ILE A 58 -6.20 6.90 3.43
C ILE A 58 -6.05 6.24 4.80
N ASP A 59 -6.87 5.23 5.06
CA ASP A 59 -6.83 4.36 6.23
C ASP A 59 -7.52 3.02 5.93
N TYR A 60 -7.34 2.03 6.82
CA TYR A 60 -7.94 0.70 6.68
C TYR A 60 -9.32 0.55 7.33
N GLY A 61 -10.02 1.64 7.58
CA GLY A 61 -11.45 1.63 7.90
C GLY A 61 -12.27 1.21 6.68
N ILE A 62 -13.40 0.54 6.92
CA ILE A 62 -14.31 0.13 5.83
C ILE A 62 -14.94 1.38 5.21
N ASN A 63 -14.89 1.46 3.88
CA ASN A 63 -15.59 2.49 3.11
C ASN A 63 -17.11 2.28 3.20
N GLY A 64 -17.74 3.01 4.11
CA GLY A 64 -19.18 2.88 4.38
C GLY A 64 -20.12 3.23 3.22
N VAL A 65 -19.59 3.76 2.11
CA VAL A 65 -20.36 4.02 0.89
C VAL A 65 -20.66 2.72 0.15
N ILE A 66 -19.71 1.78 0.14
CA ILE A 66 -19.78 0.57 -0.70
C ILE A 66 -19.73 -0.75 0.09
N ALA A 67 -19.44 -0.72 1.40
CA ALA A 67 -19.33 -1.93 2.21
C ALA A 67 -19.70 -1.66 3.68
N LYS A 68 -20.05 -2.73 4.39
CA LYS A 68 -20.31 -2.74 5.84
C LYS A 68 -19.57 -3.91 6.47
N ALA A 69 -19.29 -3.82 7.78
CA ALA A 69 -18.65 -4.90 8.52
C ALA A 69 -19.49 -6.20 8.54
N GLU A 70 -20.81 -6.05 8.50
CA GLU A 70 -21.77 -7.17 8.44
C GLU A 70 -21.63 -7.97 7.14
N ASP A 71 -21.25 -7.34 6.03
CA ASP A 71 -21.03 -8.02 4.74
C ASP A 71 -19.86 -9.01 4.85
N LEU A 72 -18.76 -8.60 5.50
CA LEU A 72 -17.61 -9.47 5.73
C LEU A 72 -17.98 -10.64 6.64
N SER A 73 -18.74 -10.38 7.69
CA SER A 73 -19.25 -11.42 8.60
C SER A 73 -20.18 -12.40 7.89
N ALA A 74 -21.03 -11.91 6.98
CA ALA A 74 -21.92 -12.76 6.18
C ALA A 74 -21.13 -13.68 5.22
N LEU A 75 -20.08 -13.18 4.57
CA LEU A 75 -19.19 -13.98 3.71
C LEU A 75 -18.52 -15.10 4.50
N GLN A 76 -17.98 -14.77 5.70
CA GLN A 76 -17.37 -15.76 6.59
C GLN A 76 -18.40 -16.82 7.06
N ALA A 77 -19.62 -16.41 7.38
CA ALA A 77 -20.71 -17.33 7.77
C ALA A 77 -21.10 -18.30 6.65
N MET A 78 -20.88 -17.92 5.39
CA MET A 78 -21.06 -18.81 4.22
C MET A 78 -19.88 -19.75 3.97
N GLY A 79 -18.82 -19.68 4.79
CA GLY A 79 -17.60 -20.46 4.62
C GLY A 79 -16.67 -19.95 3.52
N VAL A 80 -16.82 -18.69 3.11
CA VAL A 80 -15.98 -18.03 2.10
C VAL A 80 -14.77 -17.41 2.80
N ASP A 81 -13.56 -17.84 2.44
CA ASP A 81 -12.32 -17.27 2.97
C ASP A 81 -12.05 -15.90 2.34
N LEU A 82 -11.72 -14.91 3.16
CA LEU A 82 -11.44 -13.55 2.69
C LEU A 82 -9.96 -13.36 2.36
N LYS A 83 -9.71 -12.80 1.18
CA LYS A 83 -8.41 -12.27 0.79
C LYS A 83 -8.51 -10.75 0.67
N LEU A 84 -7.64 -10.04 1.40
CA LEU A 84 -7.58 -8.56 1.43
C LEU A 84 -6.16 -8.09 1.10
N ASP A 85 -6.02 -6.80 0.77
CA ASP A 85 -4.72 -6.17 0.51
C ASP A 85 -4.17 -5.43 1.74
N ILE A 86 -2.85 -5.41 1.84
CA ILE A 86 -2.11 -4.37 2.55
C ILE A 86 -1.16 -3.69 1.55
N ILE A 87 -1.23 -2.37 1.47
CA ILE A 87 -0.37 -1.56 0.62
C ILE A 87 0.86 -1.18 1.42
N LEU A 88 2.03 -1.67 1.02
CA LEU A 88 3.24 -1.58 1.83
C LEU A 88 4.18 -0.46 1.41
N ASN A 89 4.19 -0.10 0.12
CA ASN A 89 5.11 0.91 -0.36
C ASN A 89 4.64 2.34 -0.06
N HIS A 90 3.33 2.60 0.01
CA HIS A 90 2.81 3.97 0.03
C HIS A 90 1.45 4.10 0.73
N MET A 91 1.12 5.35 1.06
CA MET A 91 -0.21 5.77 1.49
C MET A 91 -0.62 7.05 0.76
N SER A 92 -1.93 7.35 0.78
CA SER A 92 -2.45 8.61 0.26
C SER A 92 -1.89 9.81 1.01
N VAL A 93 -1.66 10.91 0.29
CA VAL A 93 -1.40 12.22 0.91
C VAL A 93 -2.56 12.67 1.81
N GLN A 94 -3.76 12.13 1.63
CA GLN A 94 -4.93 12.41 2.47
C GLN A 94 -4.93 11.57 3.76
N SER A 95 -3.96 10.68 3.96
CA SER A 95 -3.83 9.93 5.22
C SER A 95 -3.65 10.87 6.41
N PRO A 96 -4.20 10.54 7.60
CA PRO A 96 -4.03 11.36 8.79
C PRO A 96 -2.57 11.66 9.12
N GLN A 97 -1.67 10.70 8.87
CA GLN A 97 -0.23 10.82 9.10
C GLN A 97 0.41 11.89 8.19
N PHE A 98 0.06 11.89 6.89
CA PHE A 98 0.63 12.87 5.97
C PHE A 98 0.02 14.26 6.18
N GLN A 99 -1.27 14.34 6.52
CA GLN A 99 -1.93 15.60 6.85
C GLN A 99 -1.37 16.24 8.13
N ASP A 100 -1.09 15.44 9.16
CA ASP A 100 -0.41 15.91 10.37
C ASP A 100 1.01 16.43 10.03
N LEU A 101 1.74 15.70 9.18
CA LEU A 101 3.06 16.11 8.70
C LEU A 101 3.01 17.44 7.95
N LEU A 102 2.07 17.63 7.02
CA LEU A 102 1.91 18.87 6.27
C LEU A 102 1.59 20.05 7.20
N GLN A 103 0.81 19.82 8.25
CA GLN A 103 0.37 20.86 9.18
C GLN A 103 1.48 21.24 10.18
N LYS A 104 2.23 20.27 10.69
CA LYS A 104 3.18 20.46 11.81
C LYS A 104 4.65 20.49 11.38
N GLY A 105 4.97 20.07 10.16
CA GLY A 105 6.34 19.98 9.68
C GLY A 105 7.23 19.09 10.57
N ASP A 106 8.38 19.61 10.98
CA ASP A 106 9.34 18.87 11.84
C ASP A 106 8.83 18.61 13.27
N ALA A 107 7.75 19.28 13.68
CA ALA A 107 7.09 19.01 14.97
C ALA A 107 6.11 17.82 14.90
N SER A 108 5.84 17.30 13.71
CA SER A 108 5.03 16.09 13.56
C SER A 108 5.76 14.85 14.07
N GLU A 109 5.06 13.97 14.76
CA GLU A 109 5.58 12.65 15.08
C GLU A 109 5.83 11.80 13.82
N TYR A 110 5.11 12.10 12.71
CA TYR A 110 5.22 11.41 11.42
C TYR A 110 6.30 11.97 10.49
N LYS A 111 7.20 12.85 10.95
CA LYS A 111 8.25 13.47 10.12
C LYS A 111 9.18 12.46 9.43
N ASP A 112 9.35 11.28 10.00
CA ASP A 112 10.16 10.19 9.46
C ASP A 112 9.30 9.00 8.99
N PHE A 113 7.98 9.17 8.87
CA PHE A 113 7.04 8.14 8.43
C PHE A 113 7.07 7.95 6.91
N PHE A 114 7.24 9.04 6.18
CA PHE A 114 7.37 9.07 4.73
C PHE A 114 8.81 9.39 4.34
N ILE A 115 9.23 9.00 3.14
CA ILE A 115 10.59 9.22 2.68
C ILE A 115 10.75 10.65 2.19
N ASP A 116 11.38 11.52 2.98
CA ASP A 116 11.88 12.81 2.51
C ASP A 116 13.00 12.56 1.50
N TRP A 117 12.76 13.00 0.25
CA TRP A 117 13.67 12.76 -0.87
C TRP A 117 15.04 13.37 -0.66
N ASN A 118 15.11 14.62 -0.21
CA ASN A 118 16.38 15.31 -0.03
C ASN A 118 17.21 14.70 1.10
N LYS A 119 16.55 14.28 2.17
CA LYS A 119 17.19 13.60 3.31
C LYS A 119 17.72 12.22 2.90
N PHE A 120 16.95 11.48 2.10
CA PHE A 120 17.37 10.15 1.62
C PHE A 120 18.63 10.23 0.73
N TRP A 121 18.71 11.23 -0.14
CA TRP A 121 19.81 11.42 -1.09
C TRP A 121 20.88 12.39 -0.61
N GLU A 122 20.91 12.76 0.68
CA GLU A 122 21.89 13.71 1.22
C GLU A 122 23.32 13.31 0.88
N GLY A 123 24.10 14.25 0.33
CA GLY A 123 25.46 14.03 -0.15
C GLY A 123 25.61 13.30 -1.50
N CYS A 124 24.52 12.82 -2.08
CA CYS A 124 24.55 12.02 -3.32
C CYS A 124 24.33 12.84 -4.60
N GLY A 125 24.09 14.14 -4.50
CA GLY A 125 23.78 14.98 -5.68
C GLY A 125 23.82 16.47 -5.38
N ASN A 126 23.13 17.26 -6.22
CA ASN A 126 23.01 18.70 -6.09
C ASN A 126 21.55 19.10 -6.04
N ILE A 127 21.23 20.16 -5.29
CA ILE A 127 19.88 20.77 -5.24
C ILE A 127 19.68 21.58 -6.55
N ASP A 128 18.54 21.39 -7.18
CA ASP A 128 18.11 22.17 -8.35
C ASP A 128 17.40 23.48 -7.96
N GLU A 129 16.90 24.20 -8.98
CA GLU A 129 16.20 25.49 -8.79
C GLU A 129 14.86 25.34 -8.06
N GLU A 130 14.27 24.15 -8.06
CA GLU A 130 13.00 23.84 -7.38
C GLU A 130 13.21 23.34 -5.93
N GLY A 131 14.47 23.23 -5.51
CA GLY A 131 14.82 22.75 -4.17
C GLY A 131 14.85 21.23 -4.05
N VAL A 132 14.87 20.51 -5.17
CA VAL A 132 14.92 19.05 -5.23
C VAL A 132 16.36 18.59 -5.42
N LEU A 133 16.82 17.67 -4.61
CA LEU A 133 18.12 17.04 -4.80
C LEU A 133 18.07 16.11 -6.02
N VAL A 134 18.93 16.39 -7.01
CA VAL A 134 19.12 15.56 -8.18
C VAL A 134 20.32 14.64 -7.93
N PRO A 135 20.11 13.35 -7.69
CA PRO A 135 21.20 12.41 -7.44
C PRO A 135 22.12 12.28 -8.66
N ARG A 136 23.41 12.08 -8.42
CA ARG A 136 24.35 11.76 -9.51
C ARG A 136 23.97 10.44 -10.17
N GLN A 137 24.21 10.34 -11.47
CA GLN A 137 23.84 9.21 -12.31
C GLN A 137 24.35 7.86 -11.76
N GLU A 138 25.50 7.84 -11.11
CA GLU A 138 26.06 6.62 -10.50
C GLU A 138 25.18 5.98 -9.45
N TYR A 139 24.35 6.78 -8.74
CA TYR A 139 23.44 6.31 -7.70
C TYR A 139 22.07 5.86 -8.21
N ILE A 140 21.66 6.34 -9.38
CA ILE A 140 20.31 6.08 -9.90
C ILE A 140 20.31 5.29 -11.23
N LYS A 141 21.48 4.85 -11.72
CA LYS A 141 21.62 4.15 -13.00
C LYS A 141 20.82 2.85 -13.09
N ASP A 142 20.62 2.17 -11.95
CA ASP A 142 19.92 0.89 -11.86
C ASP A 142 18.48 1.05 -11.35
N MET A 143 18.02 2.30 -11.15
CA MET A 143 16.65 2.57 -10.76
C MET A 143 15.68 2.49 -11.94
N PHE A 144 14.53 1.90 -11.70
CA PHE A 144 13.41 1.89 -12.63
C PHE A 144 12.42 3.01 -12.28
N PHE A 145 12.15 3.90 -13.24
CA PHE A 145 11.19 5.00 -13.07
C PHE A 145 9.86 4.64 -13.74
N ARG A 146 8.79 4.58 -12.95
CA ARG A 146 7.44 4.27 -13.46
C ARG A 146 6.79 5.45 -14.19
N LYS A 147 7.31 6.65 -14.01
CA LYS A 147 6.87 7.89 -14.67
C LYS A 147 8.08 8.71 -15.13
N PRO A 148 7.94 9.61 -16.11
CA PRO A 148 9.01 10.50 -16.53
C PRO A 148 9.52 11.39 -15.39
N GLY A 149 10.85 11.59 -15.32
CA GLY A 149 11.49 12.40 -14.29
C GLY A 149 11.73 11.66 -12.98
N LEU A 150 12.17 12.40 -11.97
CA LEU A 150 12.40 11.85 -10.63
C LEU A 150 11.07 11.48 -9.99
N PRO A 151 11.02 10.40 -9.17
CA PRO A 151 9.80 9.95 -8.50
C PRO A 151 9.55 10.79 -7.24
N VAL A 152 9.26 12.08 -7.43
CA VAL A 152 9.05 13.01 -6.32
C VAL A 152 7.75 13.79 -6.48
N LEU A 153 7.17 14.16 -5.35
CA LEU A 153 6.14 15.18 -5.24
C LEU A 153 6.63 16.26 -4.27
N VAL A 154 6.75 17.49 -4.77
CA VAL A 154 7.08 18.65 -3.92
C VAL A 154 5.81 19.16 -3.28
N VAL A 155 5.74 19.07 -1.95
CA VAL A 155 4.60 19.55 -1.16
C VAL A 155 4.96 20.83 -0.43
N GLU A 156 3.95 21.68 -0.22
CA GLU A 156 4.08 22.93 0.54
C GLU A 156 3.45 22.73 1.92
N PHE A 157 4.23 23.02 2.96
CA PHE A 157 3.82 22.92 4.35
C PHE A 157 3.01 24.16 4.79
N ALA A 158 2.35 24.06 5.93
CA ALA A 158 1.57 25.17 6.48
C ALA A 158 2.37 26.45 6.76
N ASP A 159 3.68 26.32 6.99
CA ASP A 159 4.62 27.44 7.18
C ASP A 159 5.14 28.03 5.86
N GLY A 160 4.70 27.51 4.70
CA GLY A 160 5.12 27.92 3.36
C GLY A 160 6.43 27.29 2.88
N THR A 161 7.09 26.46 3.69
CA THR A 161 8.26 25.71 3.24
C THR A 161 7.85 24.61 2.25
N LYS A 162 8.76 24.25 1.33
CA LYS A 162 8.52 23.20 0.34
C LYS A 162 9.52 22.09 0.53
N ARG A 163 9.04 20.85 0.47
CA ARG A 163 9.89 19.65 0.57
C ARG A 163 9.48 18.60 -0.45
N PRO A 164 10.46 17.96 -1.13
CA PRO A 164 10.21 16.83 -2.00
C PRO A 164 10.10 15.54 -1.18
N TYR A 165 9.03 14.79 -1.40
CA TYR A 165 8.86 13.44 -0.86
C TYR A 165 8.91 12.40 -1.97
N TRP A 166 9.38 11.20 -1.66
CA TRP A 166 9.38 10.11 -2.62
C TRP A 166 7.93 9.73 -3.01
N ASN A 167 7.69 9.65 -4.31
CA ASN A 167 6.40 9.32 -4.88
C ASN A 167 6.59 8.40 -6.09
N THR A 168 6.58 7.09 -5.86
CA THR A 168 6.84 6.09 -6.92
C THR A 168 5.72 6.01 -7.94
N PHE A 169 4.45 6.11 -7.50
CA PHE A 169 3.28 5.82 -8.34
C PHE A 169 2.53 7.09 -8.74
N TYR A 170 1.30 7.23 -8.27
CA TYR A 170 0.39 8.29 -8.72
C TYR A 170 0.57 9.60 -7.95
N GLN A 171 0.42 10.71 -8.68
CA GLN A 171 0.33 12.05 -8.11
C GLN A 171 -0.55 12.95 -8.97
N GLN A 172 -1.26 13.87 -8.29
CA GLN A 172 -2.00 14.96 -8.92
C GLN A 172 -1.92 16.17 -7.99
N VAL A 173 -1.84 17.35 -8.57
CA VAL A 173 -1.91 18.61 -7.83
C VAL A 173 -3.00 19.47 -8.48
N ASP A 174 -4.06 19.70 -7.74
CA ASP A 174 -5.14 20.61 -8.14
C ASP A 174 -4.93 21.97 -7.48
N VAL A 175 -5.28 23.03 -8.18
CA VAL A 175 -5.21 24.40 -7.67
C VAL A 175 -6.62 24.98 -7.63
N ASP A 176 -7.08 25.35 -6.44
CA ASP A 176 -8.41 25.97 -6.28
C ASP A 176 -8.45 27.42 -6.79
N GLY A 177 -9.64 27.99 -6.84
CA GLY A 177 -9.84 29.36 -7.32
C GLY A 177 -9.13 30.46 -6.50
N ASN A 178 -8.59 30.13 -5.33
CA ASN A 178 -7.79 31.00 -4.46
C ASN A 178 -6.28 30.77 -4.61
N GLY A 179 -5.86 29.90 -5.53
CA GLY A 179 -4.45 29.52 -5.73
C GLY A 179 -3.92 28.51 -4.71
N ARG A 180 -4.76 27.92 -3.85
CA ARG A 180 -4.35 26.90 -2.89
C ARG A 180 -4.20 25.58 -3.57
N LYS A 181 -3.07 24.90 -3.30
CA LYS A 181 -2.78 23.56 -3.84
C LYS A 181 -3.45 22.48 -3.01
N HIS A 182 -4.08 21.55 -3.69
CA HIS A 182 -4.62 20.32 -3.14
C HIS A 182 -3.84 19.16 -3.75
N TYR A 183 -3.14 18.44 -2.90
CA TYR A 183 -2.34 17.30 -3.31
C TYR A 183 -3.18 16.03 -3.24
N LEU A 184 -3.08 15.21 -4.29
CA LEU A 184 -3.54 13.83 -4.35
C LEU A 184 -2.37 12.96 -4.79
N GLY A 185 -2.16 11.84 -4.15
CA GLY A 185 -1.04 10.98 -4.54
C GLY A 185 -0.68 9.94 -3.49
N GLN A 186 0.22 9.08 -3.91
CA GLN A 186 0.69 7.92 -3.15
C GLN A 186 2.12 8.22 -2.68
N MET A 187 2.29 8.53 -1.40
CA MET A 187 3.56 8.92 -0.80
C MET A 187 4.26 7.71 -0.20
N ASP A 188 5.52 7.49 -0.61
CA ASP A 188 6.28 6.31 -0.23
C ASP A 188 6.62 6.31 1.26
N LEU A 189 6.40 5.17 1.91
CA LEU A 189 6.61 4.94 3.33
C LEU A 189 8.08 4.64 3.62
N ASN A 190 8.57 5.15 4.73
CA ASN A 190 9.89 4.80 5.28
C ASN A 190 9.77 3.55 6.14
N ILE A 191 9.98 2.37 5.57
CA ILE A 191 9.86 1.08 6.28
C ILE A 191 10.83 0.93 7.45
N ASN A 192 11.87 1.76 7.52
CA ASN A 192 12.82 1.78 8.66
C ASN A 192 12.28 2.57 9.85
N SER A 193 11.19 3.33 9.68
CA SER A 193 10.55 4.06 10.77
C SER A 193 9.82 3.10 11.72
N PRO A 194 10.06 3.20 13.05
CA PRO A 194 9.30 2.41 14.04
C PRO A 194 7.78 2.62 13.93
N LEU A 195 7.34 3.85 13.63
CA LEU A 195 5.91 4.15 13.46
C LEU A 195 5.30 3.49 12.22
N VAL A 196 6.07 3.31 11.15
CA VAL A 196 5.61 2.54 9.97
C VAL A 196 5.47 1.06 10.33
N LYS A 197 6.40 0.49 11.10
CA LYS A 197 6.30 -0.90 11.58
C LYS A 197 5.09 -1.09 12.49
N GLU A 198 4.83 -0.15 13.40
CA GLU A 198 3.63 -0.16 14.24
C GLU A 198 2.35 -0.05 13.39
N PHE A 199 2.34 0.81 12.39
CA PHE A 199 1.25 0.93 11.43
C PHE A 199 0.97 -0.40 10.71
N TYR A 200 1.99 -1.12 10.24
CA TYR A 200 1.80 -2.44 9.62
C TYR A 200 1.23 -3.47 10.60
N GLN A 201 1.74 -3.51 11.84
CA GLN A 201 1.20 -4.40 12.87
C GLN A 201 -0.27 -4.11 13.15
N GLN A 202 -0.63 -2.83 13.30
CA GLN A 202 -2.02 -2.43 13.55
C GLN A 202 -2.91 -2.74 12.35
N THR A 203 -2.42 -2.54 11.13
CA THR A 203 -3.15 -2.88 9.90
C THR A 203 -3.40 -4.38 9.81
N LEU A 204 -2.38 -5.22 9.99
CA LEU A 204 -2.55 -6.68 9.98
C LEU A 204 -3.55 -7.15 11.05
N LYS A 205 -3.52 -6.55 12.24
CA LYS A 205 -4.52 -6.81 13.30
C LYS A 205 -5.93 -6.42 12.84
N THR A 206 -6.07 -5.29 12.16
CA THR A 206 -7.36 -4.82 11.62
C THR A 206 -7.88 -5.78 10.55
N LEU A 207 -7.03 -6.19 9.60
CA LEU A 207 -7.39 -7.16 8.57
C LEU A 207 -7.80 -8.52 9.15
N ALA A 208 -7.09 -8.97 10.18
CA ALA A 208 -7.48 -10.18 10.94
C ALA A 208 -8.85 -10.02 11.60
N GLY A 209 -9.14 -8.83 12.17
CA GLY A 209 -10.44 -8.49 12.73
C GLY A 209 -11.57 -8.50 11.70
N TYR A 210 -11.27 -8.22 10.44
CA TYR A 210 -12.19 -8.36 9.31
C TYR A 210 -12.32 -9.81 8.82
N GLY A 211 -11.54 -10.73 9.37
CA GLY A 211 -11.58 -12.15 9.02
C GLY A 211 -10.75 -12.52 7.81
N ALA A 212 -9.77 -11.69 7.44
CA ALA A 212 -8.83 -12.03 6.37
C ALA A 212 -8.05 -13.31 6.72
N LYS A 213 -8.07 -14.30 5.83
CA LYS A 213 -7.21 -15.49 5.91
C LYS A 213 -6.00 -15.39 5.00
N ILE A 214 -6.10 -14.60 3.94
CA ILE A 214 -5.02 -14.34 2.99
C ILE A 214 -4.86 -12.81 2.90
N VAL A 215 -3.63 -12.34 3.03
CA VAL A 215 -3.30 -10.92 2.82
C VAL A 215 -2.32 -10.80 1.66
N ARG A 216 -2.75 -10.09 0.60
CA ARG A 216 -1.86 -9.76 -0.50
C ARG A 216 -1.02 -8.54 -0.12
N LEU A 217 0.28 -8.68 -0.31
CA LEU A 217 1.28 -7.64 -0.04
C LEU A 217 1.48 -6.82 -1.32
N ASP A 218 0.70 -5.74 -1.46
CA ASP A 218 0.77 -4.86 -2.63
C ASP A 218 2.05 -4.03 -2.63
N ALA A 219 2.69 -3.94 -3.80
CA ALA A 219 3.89 -3.14 -4.05
C ALA A 219 5.05 -3.39 -3.07
N PHE A 220 5.10 -4.54 -2.37
CA PHE A 220 6.06 -4.80 -1.30
C PHE A 220 7.52 -4.73 -1.79
N ALA A 221 7.77 -5.17 -3.02
CA ALA A 221 9.10 -5.20 -3.62
C ALA A 221 9.68 -3.79 -3.89
N TYR A 222 8.84 -2.76 -3.87
CA TYR A 222 9.25 -1.36 -3.98
C TYR A 222 9.55 -0.71 -2.62
N ALA A 223 9.09 -1.30 -1.52
CA ALA A 223 9.17 -0.67 -0.20
C ALA A 223 10.62 -0.53 0.34
N PRO A 224 11.50 -1.55 0.25
CA PRO A 224 12.91 -1.39 0.61
C PRO A 224 13.65 -0.52 -0.40
N LYS A 225 14.23 0.59 0.09
CA LYS A 225 15.02 1.52 -0.72
C LYS A 225 16.40 1.74 -0.08
N GLU A 226 17.44 1.72 -0.92
CA GLU A 226 18.83 1.89 -0.54
C GLU A 226 19.54 2.82 -1.51
N VAL A 227 20.44 3.66 -1.00
CA VAL A 227 21.23 4.57 -1.82
C VAL A 227 22.16 3.77 -2.74
N GLY A 228 22.10 4.05 -4.03
CA GLY A 228 22.95 3.40 -5.04
C GLY A 228 22.51 2.00 -5.47
N ALA A 229 21.39 1.51 -4.91
CA ALA A 229 20.74 0.27 -5.34
C ALA A 229 19.58 0.56 -6.31
N LYS A 230 19.03 -0.49 -6.90
CA LYS A 230 17.75 -0.41 -7.64
C LYS A 230 16.61 -0.14 -6.64
N ASN A 231 15.47 0.27 -7.15
CA ASN A 231 14.28 0.59 -6.31
C ASN A 231 13.20 -0.50 -6.37
N PHE A 232 13.60 -1.73 -6.71
CA PHE A 232 12.69 -2.88 -6.82
C PHE A 232 13.48 -4.17 -6.58
N LEU A 233 12.98 -5.03 -5.69
CA LEU A 233 13.58 -6.33 -5.32
C LEU A 233 15.06 -6.20 -4.92
N ASN A 234 15.36 -5.39 -3.92
CA ASN A 234 16.71 -5.26 -3.36
C ASN A 234 17.03 -6.44 -2.44
N ASP A 235 18.08 -7.19 -2.75
CA ASP A 235 18.61 -8.24 -1.89
C ASP A 235 19.65 -7.67 -0.90
N PRO A 236 19.64 -8.11 0.37
CA PRO A 236 18.67 -9.01 1.01
C PRO A 236 17.42 -8.29 1.53
N GLY A 237 17.37 -6.94 1.50
CA GLY A 237 16.41 -6.10 2.21
C GLY A 237 14.93 -6.45 1.91
N THR A 238 14.62 -6.85 0.67
CA THR A 238 13.24 -7.25 0.31
C THR A 238 12.81 -8.53 1.06
N TRP A 239 13.70 -9.50 1.20
CA TRP A 239 13.39 -10.75 1.87
C TRP A 239 13.38 -10.62 3.39
N ASP A 240 14.27 -9.81 3.94
CA ASP A 240 14.26 -9.47 5.37
C ASP A 240 12.96 -8.76 5.76
N PHE A 241 12.50 -7.83 4.92
CA PHE A 241 11.22 -7.16 5.11
C PHE A 241 10.03 -8.13 4.99
N LEU A 242 10.07 -9.08 4.05
CA LEU A 242 9.04 -10.11 3.95
C LEU A 242 8.99 -11.00 5.19
N GLN A 243 10.16 -11.34 5.75
CA GLN A 243 10.23 -12.11 7.00
C GLN A 243 9.64 -11.32 8.17
N GLU A 244 9.96 -10.02 8.31
CA GLU A 244 9.35 -9.15 9.33
C GLU A 244 7.82 -9.15 9.24
N LEU A 245 7.27 -9.00 8.03
CA LEU A 245 5.81 -9.03 7.81
C LEU A 245 5.21 -10.40 8.14
N THR A 246 5.92 -11.47 7.83
CA THR A 246 5.51 -12.84 8.14
C THR A 246 5.41 -13.04 9.66
N ASP A 247 6.41 -12.56 10.40
CA ASP A 247 6.43 -12.63 11.86
C ASP A 247 5.30 -11.79 12.47
N MET A 248 4.99 -10.62 11.90
CA MET A 248 3.87 -9.78 12.32
C MET A 248 2.50 -10.44 12.06
N ALA A 249 2.35 -11.19 10.97
CA ALA A 249 1.10 -11.85 10.59
C ALA A 249 0.87 -13.19 11.30
N GLN A 250 1.94 -13.84 11.76
CA GLN A 250 1.91 -15.17 12.38
C GLN A 250 0.91 -15.30 13.53
N PRO A 251 0.79 -14.33 14.48
CA PRO A 251 -0.15 -14.43 15.60
C PRO A 251 -1.62 -14.50 15.15
N TYR A 252 -1.92 -14.05 13.94
CA TYR A 252 -3.28 -14.02 13.40
C TYR A 252 -3.57 -15.23 12.49
N GLY A 253 -2.58 -16.09 12.23
CA GLY A 253 -2.75 -17.26 11.37
C GLY A 253 -2.99 -16.96 9.90
N MET A 254 -2.77 -15.72 9.44
CA MET A 254 -2.96 -15.29 8.06
C MET A 254 -1.83 -15.79 7.16
N ALA A 255 -2.17 -16.18 5.92
CA ALA A 255 -1.19 -16.42 4.87
C ALA A 255 -0.88 -15.14 4.12
N LEU A 256 0.39 -14.87 3.85
CA LEU A 256 0.83 -13.73 3.07
C LEU A 256 1.04 -14.12 1.60
N LEU A 257 0.60 -13.26 0.68
CA LEU A 257 0.77 -13.43 -0.76
C LEU A 257 1.48 -12.20 -1.33
N PRO A 258 2.82 -12.22 -1.43
CA PRO A 258 3.56 -11.08 -1.98
C PRO A 258 3.30 -10.91 -3.48
N GLU A 259 3.12 -9.63 -3.89
CA GLU A 259 3.06 -9.25 -5.29
C GLU A 259 4.47 -9.12 -5.86
N ILE A 260 4.81 -9.99 -6.80
CA ILE A 260 6.11 -9.96 -7.49
C ILE A 260 5.88 -9.86 -8.99
N HIS A 261 6.40 -8.79 -9.58
CA HIS A 261 6.49 -8.60 -11.01
C HIS A 261 7.92 -8.89 -11.47
N ALA A 262 8.21 -10.15 -11.73
CA ALA A 262 9.50 -10.58 -12.24
C ALA A 262 9.30 -11.54 -13.41
N SER A 263 10.28 -11.61 -14.31
CA SER A 263 10.24 -12.59 -15.39
C SER A 263 10.45 -13.99 -14.84
N TYR A 264 9.88 -14.99 -15.50
CA TYR A 264 10.08 -16.39 -15.13
C TYR A 264 11.58 -16.76 -15.14
N GLU A 265 12.36 -16.17 -16.02
CA GLU A 265 13.79 -16.40 -16.18
C GLU A 265 14.62 -15.94 -14.98
N GLU A 266 14.11 -14.98 -14.20
CA GLU A 266 14.79 -14.50 -12.99
C GLU A 266 14.71 -15.47 -11.82
N GLY A 267 13.88 -16.52 -11.91
CA GLY A 267 13.78 -17.59 -10.91
C GLY A 267 13.25 -17.17 -9.53
N ILE A 268 12.77 -15.93 -9.38
CA ILE A 268 12.34 -15.35 -8.10
C ILE A 268 11.18 -16.13 -7.47
N TYR A 269 10.29 -16.68 -8.31
CA TYR A 269 9.16 -17.51 -7.85
C TYR A 269 9.60 -18.72 -7.02
N LEU A 270 10.82 -19.23 -7.20
CA LEU A 270 11.35 -20.35 -6.43
C LEU A 270 11.62 -19.97 -4.97
N SER A 271 11.91 -18.70 -4.69
CA SER A 271 12.13 -18.20 -3.33
C SER A 271 10.84 -18.16 -2.52
N LEU A 272 9.67 -18.04 -3.17
CA LEU A 272 8.37 -17.97 -2.52
C LEU A 272 7.79 -19.35 -2.15
N ILE A 273 8.27 -20.42 -2.77
CA ILE A 273 7.82 -21.80 -2.46
C ILE A 273 8.27 -22.25 -1.06
N HIS A 274 9.27 -21.59 -0.49
CA HIS A 274 9.86 -21.92 0.81
C HIS A 274 9.35 -21.04 1.97
N ILE A 275 8.43 -20.07 1.69
CA ILE A 275 7.75 -19.23 2.66
C ILE A 275 6.35 -19.80 2.92
#